data_4dfbb32c05ddcdca3de86a5fc3e3411d
#
_entry.id   4dfbb32c05ddcdca3de86a5fc3e3411d
#
_cell.length_a   1.000
_cell.length_b   1.000
_cell.length_c   1.000
_cell.angle_alpha   90.00
_cell.angle_beta   90.00
_cell.angle_gamma   90.00
#
_symmetry.space_group_name_H-M   'P 1'
#
loop_
_entity.id
_entity.type
_entity.pdbx_description
1 polymer ?
#
loop_
_entity_poly.entity_id
_entity_poly.type
_entity_poly.pdbx_seq_one_letter_code
_entity_poly.pdbx_strand_id
1 'polypeptide(L)'
;MIEAPETALTQSPLFLFPLLGVESMFNWFYNLPEVVIALLFGMVGAGLLAGAPSLREKLLRIKVASGHSEAALNALGVVIGFTGLVLAFSLVQAHNNFRNLETLVGTEAHNLSQMDRLLVRYGDPGNGAIRVSLRDYANSIVKDEWPELRKGRPSERTAALFAPISRAILTIEPTPGRQSLIYAEMLKKADEIAADRKTRLVAATELELPWIFWETIIALLLILLLLAGFSEATFGRAVAFGGQGFGLALLVALVFIFDEPFKGQSSVSPRPIVKAIAEMQNRTE
;
A
#
# COMPACT_ATOMS: atom_id res chain seq x y z
N MET A 1 -30.54 -28.80 5.93
CA MET A 1 -31.01 -27.47 6.37
C MET A 1 -30.34 -27.17 7.70
N ILE A 2 -29.13 -26.59 7.64
CA ILE A 2 -28.38 -26.11 8.81
C ILE A 2 -27.89 -24.72 8.38
N GLU A 3 -28.57 -23.69 8.88
CA GLU A 3 -28.18 -22.30 8.74
C GLU A 3 -26.90 -22.06 9.54
N ALA A 4 -25.86 -21.62 8.86
CA ALA A 4 -24.67 -21.06 9.50
C ALA A 4 -25.02 -19.64 10.02
N PRO A 5 -24.61 -19.27 11.24
CA PRO A 5 -24.86 -17.93 11.75
C PRO A 5 -24.01 -16.91 10.99
N GLU A 6 -24.65 -15.88 10.46
CA GLU A 6 -24.01 -14.62 10.02
C GLU A 6 -23.18 -14.07 11.20
N THR A 7 -21.88 -14.25 11.12
CA THR A 7 -20.96 -13.51 11.98
C THR A 7 -21.03 -12.03 11.60
N ALA A 8 -21.71 -11.27 12.43
CA ALA A 8 -21.67 -9.82 12.42
C ALA A 8 -20.22 -9.34 12.39
N LEU A 9 -19.79 -8.86 11.22
CA LEU A 9 -18.56 -8.10 11.06
C LEU A 9 -18.69 -6.87 11.95
N THR A 10 -17.96 -6.84 13.02
CA THR A 10 -17.76 -5.69 13.90
C THR A 10 -17.25 -4.55 13.03
N GLN A 11 -18.16 -3.67 12.61
CA GLN A 11 -17.85 -2.43 11.93
C GLN A 11 -17.06 -1.55 12.91
N SER A 12 -15.79 -1.34 12.63
CA SER A 12 -14.97 -0.37 13.35
C SER A 12 -15.59 1.02 13.24
N PRO A 13 -15.56 1.86 14.31
CA PRO A 13 -16.22 3.17 14.34
C PRO A 13 -15.73 4.19 13.31
N LEU A 14 -14.71 3.87 12.52
CA LEU A 14 -14.14 4.72 11.47
C LEU A 14 -14.75 4.53 10.08
N PHE A 15 -15.78 3.69 9.93
CA PHE A 15 -16.61 3.67 8.71
C PHE A 15 -17.33 5.01 8.42
N LEU A 16 -17.19 5.99 9.31
CA LEU A 16 -17.69 7.37 9.12
C LEU A 16 -16.73 8.25 8.28
N PHE A 17 -15.46 7.85 8.07
CA PHE A 17 -14.49 8.62 7.30
C PHE A 17 -14.80 8.73 5.79
N PRO A 18 -15.32 7.69 5.09
CA PRO A 18 -15.70 7.83 3.68
C PRO A 18 -16.85 8.82 3.43
N LEU A 19 -17.70 9.09 4.42
CA LEU A 19 -18.85 9.98 4.27
C LEU A 19 -18.52 11.48 4.25
N LEU A 20 -17.27 11.86 4.55
CA LEU A 20 -16.87 13.27 4.65
C LEU A 20 -16.11 13.81 3.42
N GLY A 21 -16.04 13.07 2.33
CA GLY A 21 -15.31 13.51 1.12
C GLY A 21 -13.80 13.64 1.34
N VAL A 22 -13.27 13.03 2.38
CA VAL A 22 -11.85 13.09 2.78
C VAL A 22 -10.97 12.42 1.73
N GLU A 23 -11.47 11.40 1.03
CA GLU A 23 -10.74 10.70 -0.04
C GLU A 23 -10.30 11.62 -1.19
N SER A 24 -11.15 12.58 -1.58
CA SER A 24 -10.80 13.52 -2.67
C SER A 24 -9.77 14.55 -2.24
N MET A 25 -9.75 14.92 -0.96
CA MET A 25 -8.80 15.85 -0.38
C MET A 25 -7.39 15.23 -0.24
N PHE A 26 -7.32 13.91 0.09
CA PHE A 26 -6.04 13.20 0.19
C PHE A 26 -5.44 12.83 -1.17
N ASN A 27 -6.23 12.60 -2.21
CA ASN A 27 -5.70 12.34 -3.56
C ASN A 27 -4.84 13.49 -4.11
N TRP A 28 -5.12 14.74 -3.69
CA TRP A 28 -4.26 15.89 -4.03
C TRP A 28 -2.87 15.77 -3.40
N PHE A 29 -2.76 15.26 -2.18
CA PHE A 29 -1.51 15.07 -1.46
C PHE A 29 -0.53 14.15 -2.20
N TYR A 30 -1.02 13.05 -2.77
CA TYR A 30 -0.18 12.09 -3.50
C TYR A 30 0.35 12.60 -4.85
N ASN A 31 -0.14 13.76 -5.33
CA ASN A 31 0.42 14.44 -6.50
C ASN A 31 1.65 15.30 -6.17
N LEU A 32 1.91 15.55 -4.87
CA LEU A 32 3.09 16.29 -4.44
C LEU A 32 4.33 15.39 -4.46
N PRO A 33 5.53 15.96 -4.65
CA PRO A 33 6.77 15.23 -4.42
C PRO A 33 6.83 14.70 -2.99
N GLU A 34 7.26 13.45 -2.80
CA GLU A 34 7.31 12.79 -1.49
C GLU A 34 8.15 13.56 -0.47
N VAL A 35 9.23 14.22 -0.93
CA VAL A 35 10.03 15.13 -0.11
C VAL A 35 9.18 16.28 0.45
N VAL A 36 8.27 16.82 -0.34
CA VAL A 36 7.36 17.90 0.11
C VAL A 36 6.37 17.38 1.12
N ILE A 37 5.82 16.18 0.91
CA ILE A 37 4.93 15.49 1.87
C ILE A 37 5.68 15.30 3.19
N ALA A 38 6.88 14.73 3.16
CA ALA A 38 7.70 14.50 4.35
C ALA A 38 8.02 15.80 5.11
N LEU A 39 8.38 16.87 4.40
CA LEU A 39 8.64 18.17 5.00
C LEU A 39 7.38 18.79 5.61
N LEU A 40 6.21 18.67 4.97
CA LEU A 40 4.95 19.15 5.52
C LEU A 40 4.60 18.42 6.82
N PHE A 41 4.68 17.09 6.84
CA PHE A 41 4.50 16.31 8.06
C PHE A 41 5.49 16.75 9.14
N GLY A 42 6.77 16.87 8.80
CA GLY A 42 7.81 17.33 9.72
C GLY A 42 7.50 18.70 10.31
N MET A 43 7.11 19.68 9.50
CA MET A 43 6.74 21.02 9.96
C MET A 43 5.51 21.01 10.88
N VAL A 44 4.49 20.22 10.52
CA VAL A 44 3.29 20.07 11.36
C VAL A 44 3.67 19.43 12.70
N GLY A 45 4.43 18.34 12.71
CA GLY A 45 4.88 17.68 13.92
C GLY A 45 5.74 18.58 14.80
N ALA A 46 6.66 19.35 14.18
CA ALA A 46 7.45 20.35 14.89
C ALA A 46 6.57 21.41 15.55
N GLY A 47 5.62 21.99 14.78
CA GLY A 47 4.72 23.01 15.27
C GLY A 47 3.80 22.54 16.40
N LEU A 48 3.25 21.34 16.27
CA LEU A 48 2.38 20.74 17.28
C LEU A 48 3.14 20.50 18.60
N LEU A 49 4.31 19.87 18.54
CA LEU A 49 5.03 19.50 19.75
C LEU A 49 5.68 20.74 20.42
N ALA A 50 6.29 21.64 19.62
CA ALA A 50 6.84 22.90 20.11
C ALA A 50 5.77 23.85 20.67
N GLY A 51 4.60 23.86 20.05
CA GLY A 51 3.48 24.72 20.42
C GLY A 51 2.64 24.21 21.59
N ALA A 52 2.73 22.92 21.96
CA ALA A 52 1.91 22.30 22.98
C ALA A 52 1.92 23.02 24.35
N PRO A 53 3.09 23.44 24.91
CA PRO A 53 3.12 24.16 26.17
C PRO A 53 2.40 25.52 26.08
N SER A 54 2.64 26.26 25.01
CA SER A 54 2.04 27.58 24.79
C SER A 54 0.54 27.51 24.56
N LEU A 55 0.10 26.47 23.84
CA LEU A 55 -1.32 26.22 23.58
C LEU A 55 -2.08 25.89 24.86
N ARG A 56 -1.51 25.07 25.75
CA ARG A 56 -2.05 24.81 27.09
C ARG A 56 -2.22 26.09 27.87
N GLU A 57 -1.19 26.93 27.95
CA GLU A 57 -1.24 28.18 28.73
C GLU A 57 -2.34 29.12 28.19
N LYS A 58 -2.52 29.22 26.87
CA LYS A 58 -3.52 30.08 26.25
C LYS A 58 -4.94 29.55 26.42
N LEU A 59 -5.15 28.23 26.21
CA LEU A 59 -6.49 27.61 26.20
C LEU A 59 -6.98 27.26 27.61
N LEU A 60 -6.14 26.61 28.39
CA LEU A 60 -6.55 26.06 29.69
C LEU A 60 -6.21 26.99 30.86
N ARG A 61 -5.34 28.00 30.65
CA ARG A 61 -4.87 28.92 31.68
C ARG A 61 -4.29 28.24 32.93
N ILE A 62 -3.88 26.97 32.78
CA ILE A 62 -3.31 26.16 33.89
C ILE A 62 -1.81 26.44 33.95
N LYS A 63 -1.33 26.90 35.12
CA LYS A 63 0.08 26.99 35.44
C LYS A 63 0.56 25.64 35.99
N VAL A 64 1.61 25.09 35.39
CA VAL A 64 2.22 23.82 35.83
C VAL A 64 3.32 24.15 36.89
N ALA A 65 3.27 23.47 38.02
CA ALA A 65 4.33 23.57 39.01
C ALA A 65 5.61 22.90 38.47
N SER A 66 6.78 23.41 38.84
CA SER A 66 8.09 22.97 38.36
C SER A 66 8.31 21.46 38.50
N GLY A 67 7.90 20.86 39.60
CA GLY A 67 8.01 19.41 39.80
C GLY A 67 7.20 18.56 38.84
N HIS A 68 6.01 19.01 38.41
CA HIS A 68 5.21 18.31 37.40
C HIS A 68 5.82 18.44 35.98
N SER A 69 6.47 19.58 35.70
CA SER A 69 7.17 19.79 34.44
C SER A 69 8.37 18.84 34.29
N GLU A 70 9.14 18.61 35.37
CA GLU A 70 10.27 17.69 35.33
C GLU A 70 9.83 16.23 35.14
N ALA A 71 8.80 15.80 35.87
CA ALA A 71 8.22 14.47 35.69
C ALA A 71 7.69 14.25 34.29
N ALA A 72 7.01 15.25 33.68
CA ALA A 72 6.51 15.19 32.33
C ALA A 72 7.66 15.09 31.30
N LEU A 73 8.77 15.81 31.50
CA LEU A 73 9.94 15.71 30.61
C LEU A 73 10.61 14.33 30.65
N ASN A 74 10.75 13.74 31.86
CA ASN A 74 11.30 12.41 32.00
C ASN A 74 10.41 11.37 31.33
N ALA A 75 9.09 11.43 31.52
CA ALA A 75 8.13 10.56 30.85
C ALA A 75 8.15 10.77 29.33
N LEU A 76 8.23 12.01 28.85
CA LEU A 76 8.32 12.36 27.43
C LEU A 76 9.51 11.67 26.78
N GLY A 77 10.69 11.69 27.42
CA GLY A 77 11.88 11.02 26.86
C GLY A 77 11.70 9.52 26.67
N VAL A 78 11.06 8.86 27.63
CA VAL A 78 10.73 7.43 27.56
C VAL A 78 9.73 7.16 26.41
N VAL A 79 8.65 7.94 26.34
CA VAL A 79 7.59 7.74 25.34
C VAL A 79 8.12 8.06 23.94
N ILE A 80 9.01 9.05 23.75
CA ILE A 80 9.68 9.30 22.46
C ILE A 80 10.45 8.05 22.00
N GLY A 81 11.18 7.40 22.90
CA GLY A 81 11.91 6.18 22.59
C GLY A 81 10.98 5.05 22.10
N PHE A 82 9.87 4.81 22.82
CA PHE A 82 8.87 3.83 22.41
C PHE A 82 8.18 4.21 21.09
N THR A 83 7.82 5.48 20.91
CA THR A 83 7.21 5.95 19.66
C THR A 83 8.15 5.74 18.48
N GLY A 84 9.43 6.09 18.64
CA GLY A 84 10.45 5.86 17.63
C GLY A 84 10.61 4.37 17.26
N LEU A 85 10.58 3.49 18.27
CA LEU A 85 10.65 2.05 18.07
C LEU A 85 9.42 1.52 17.31
N VAL A 86 8.21 1.90 17.71
CA VAL A 86 6.97 1.51 17.03
C VAL A 86 6.96 2.01 15.60
N LEU A 87 7.34 3.27 15.35
CA LEU A 87 7.43 3.82 14.00
C LEU A 87 8.49 3.09 13.16
N ALA A 88 9.63 2.72 13.72
CA ALA A 88 10.66 1.95 13.02
C ALA A 88 10.14 0.56 12.61
N PHE A 89 9.45 -0.16 13.48
CA PHE A 89 8.84 -1.44 13.14
C PHE A 89 7.72 -1.29 12.09
N SER A 90 6.87 -0.27 12.23
CA SER A 90 5.82 0.02 11.25
C SER A 90 6.42 0.33 9.87
N LEU A 91 7.50 1.12 9.81
CA LEU A 91 8.19 1.43 8.56
C LEU A 91 8.81 0.19 7.91
N VAL A 92 9.46 -0.68 8.71
CA VAL A 92 10.01 -1.94 8.19
C VAL A 92 8.90 -2.82 7.65
N GLN A 93 7.77 -2.93 8.34
CA GLN A 93 6.64 -3.72 7.88
C GLN A 93 6.05 -3.15 6.58
N ALA A 94 5.76 -1.85 6.51
CA ALA A 94 5.24 -1.20 5.31
C ALA A 94 6.20 -1.35 4.12
N HIS A 95 7.51 -1.17 4.34
CA HIS A 95 8.53 -1.37 3.31
C HIS A 95 8.60 -2.83 2.83
N ASN A 96 8.48 -3.82 3.72
CA ASN A 96 8.46 -5.24 3.35
C ASN A 96 7.21 -5.57 2.51
N ASN A 97 6.03 -5.06 2.90
CA ASN A 97 4.79 -5.23 2.14
C ASN A 97 4.93 -4.64 0.73
N PHE A 98 5.48 -3.43 0.63
CA PHE A 98 5.78 -2.78 -0.64
C PHE A 98 6.70 -3.63 -1.53
N ARG A 99 7.80 -4.15 -0.98
CA ARG A 99 8.73 -5.03 -1.72
C ARG A 99 8.11 -6.36 -2.14
N ASN A 100 7.24 -6.93 -1.30
CA ASN A 100 6.51 -8.13 -1.65
C ASN A 100 5.59 -7.89 -2.86
N LEU A 101 4.94 -6.72 -2.91
CA LEU A 101 4.11 -6.34 -4.04
C LEU A 101 4.94 -6.10 -5.32
N GLU A 102 6.11 -5.47 -5.24
CA GLU A 102 7.03 -5.37 -6.38
C GLU A 102 7.42 -6.77 -6.91
N THR A 103 7.71 -7.69 -6.00
CA THR A 103 8.04 -9.08 -6.35
C THR A 103 6.84 -9.78 -7.00
N LEU A 104 5.63 -9.59 -6.47
CA LEU A 104 4.39 -10.13 -7.03
C LEU A 104 4.18 -9.66 -8.47
N VAL A 105 4.34 -8.35 -8.74
CA VAL A 105 4.22 -7.79 -10.10
C VAL A 105 5.28 -8.38 -11.04
N GLY A 106 6.48 -8.64 -10.53
CA GLY A 106 7.53 -9.35 -11.27
C GLY A 106 7.14 -10.79 -11.60
N THR A 107 6.52 -11.50 -10.64
CA THR A 107 6.04 -12.87 -10.81
C THR A 107 4.89 -12.94 -11.81
N GLU A 108 3.90 -12.03 -11.71
CA GLU A 108 2.80 -11.93 -12.67
C GLU A 108 3.31 -11.71 -14.10
N ALA A 109 4.26 -10.78 -14.27
CA ALA A 109 4.91 -10.53 -15.56
C ALA A 109 5.63 -11.77 -16.11
N HIS A 110 6.31 -12.51 -15.24
CA HIS A 110 6.98 -13.75 -15.58
C HIS A 110 5.98 -14.83 -16.01
N ASN A 111 4.88 -14.99 -15.27
CA ASN A 111 3.82 -15.95 -15.57
C ASN A 111 3.13 -15.64 -16.91
N LEU A 112 2.89 -14.35 -17.23
CA LEU A 112 2.37 -13.92 -18.55
C LEU A 112 3.34 -14.30 -19.69
N SER A 113 4.64 -14.00 -19.53
CA SER A 113 5.66 -14.35 -20.54
C SER A 113 5.83 -15.88 -20.68
N GLN A 114 5.71 -16.63 -19.57
CA GLN A 114 5.75 -18.11 -19.61
C GLN A 114 4.53 -18.70 -20.29
N MET A 115 3.32 -18.20 -20.02
CA MET A 115 2.10 -18.65 -20.69
C MET A 115 2.22 -18.49 -22.21
N ASP A 116 2.67 -17.32 -22.70
CA ASP A 116 2.89 -17.11 -24.14
C ASP A 116 3.91 -18.11 -24.71
N ARG A 117 4.98 -18.42 -23.96
CA ARG A 117 5.98 -19.40 -24.36
C ARG A 117 5.43 -20.83 -24.43
N LEU A 118 4.56 -21.19 -23.50
CA LEU A 118 3.89 -22.50 -23.50
C LEU A 118 2.95 -22.64 -24.69
N LEU A 119 2.18 -21.58 -25.01
CA LEU A 119 1.29 -21.55 -26.18
C LEU A 119 2.08 -21.76 -27.50
N VAL A 120 3.24 -21.13 -27.64
CA VAL A 120 4.16 -21.37 -28.79
C VAL A 120 4.65 -22.82 -28.80
N ARG A 121 5.16 -23.32 -27.67
CA ARG A 121 5.70 -24.69 -27.57
C ARG A 121 4.68 -25.80 -27.77
N TYR A 122 3.42 -25.51 -27.50
CA TYR A 122 2.31 -26.45 -27.74
C TYR A 122 2.15 -26.76 -29.23
N GLY A 123 2.40 -25.77 -30.09
CA GLY A 123 2.52 -25.96 -31.54
C GLY A 123 1.18 -26.07 -32.29
N ASP A 124 0.08 -25.57 -31.69
CA ASP A 124 -1.21 -25.52 -32.37
C ASP A 124 -1.41 -24.15 -33.03
N PRO A 125 -1.72 -24.06 -34.33
CA PRO A 125 -2.01 -22.81 -35.03
C PRO A 125 -3.14 -22.00 -34.40
N GLY A 126 -4.14 -22.65 -33.77
CA GLY A 126 -5.24 -22.00 -33.04
C GLY A 126 -4.77 -21.15 -31.84
N ASN A 127 -3.61 -21.47 -31.27
CA ASN A 127 -3.07 -20.75 -30.13
C ASN A 127 -2.64 -19.31 -30.46
N GLY A 128 -2.50 -18.95 -31.73
CA GLY A 128 -2.24 -17.57 -32.15
C GLY A 128 -3.27 -16.56 -31.62
N ALA A 129 -4.56 -16.93 -31.67
CA ALA A 129 -5.64 -16.09 -31.14
C ALA A 129 -5.55 -15.94 -29.62
N ILE A 130 -5.21 -17.02 -28.88
CA ILE A 130 -5.04 -16.98 -27.42
C ILE A 130 -3.86 -16.07 -27.05
N ARG A 131 -2.75 -16.14 -27.81
CA ARG A 131 -1.58 -15.28 -27.62
C ARG A 131 -1.91 -13.80 -27.83
N VAL A 132 -2.72 -13.46 -28.83
CA VAL A 132 -3.20 -12.08 -29.05
C VAL A 132 -4.02 -11.63 -27.84
N SER A 133 -5.00 -12.43 -27.42
CA SER A 133 -5.83 -12.12 -26.25
C SER A 133 -5.01 -11.96 -24.96
N LEU A 134 -3.98 -12.78 -24.75
CA LEU A 134 -3.07 -12.68 -23.60
C LEU A 134 -2.28 -11.35 -23.62
N ARG A 135 -1.82 -10.92 -24.80
CA ARG A 135 -1.14 -9.62 -24.95
C ARG A 135 -2.09 -8.45 -24.72
N ASP A 136 -3.34 -8.56 -25.18
CA ASP A 136 -4.36 -7.53 -24.99
C ASP A 136 -4.70 -7.42 -23.49
N TYR A 137 -4.83 -8.55 -22.80
CA TYR A 137 -4.99 -8.58 -21.35
C TYR A 137 -3.79 -7.92 -20.64
N ALA A 138 -2.55 -8.30 -20.96
CA ALA A 138 -1.36 -7.71 -20.37
C ALA A 138 -1.27 -6.18 -20.63
N ASN A 139 -1.63 -5.73 -21.84
CA ASN A 139 -1.72 -4.30 -22.15
C ASN A 139 -2.78 -3.59 -21.32
N SER A 140 -3.94 -4.23 -21.08
CA SER A 140 -5.00 -3.64 -20.27
C SER A 140 -4.62 -3.51 -18.81
N ILE A 141 -3.79 -4.40 -18.27
CA ILE A 141 -3.22 -4.23 -16.92
C ILE A 141 -2.50 -2.90 -16.83
N VAL A 142 -1.64 -2.57 -17.79
CA VAL A 142 -0.83 -1.35 -17.76
C VAL A 142 -1.66 -0.10 -18.05
N LYS A 143 -2.56 -0.16 -19.04
CA LYS A 143 -3.28 1.01 -19.57
C LYS A 143 -4.58 1.33 -18.82
N ASP A 144 -5.29 0.29 -18.39
CA ASP A 144 -6.62 0.43 -17.81
C ASP A 144 -6.60 0.15 -16.29
N GLU A 145 -5.97 -0.94 -15.84
CA GLU A 145 -6.02 -1.35 -14.44
C GLU A 145 -5.05 -0.53 -13.57
N TRP A 146 -3.82 -0.24 -14.01
CA TRP A 146 -2.87 0.54 -13.22
C TRP A 146 -3.39 1.94 -12.82
N PRO A 147 -4.04 2.72 -13.72
CA PRO A 147 -4.67 3.98 -13.33
C PRO A 147 -5.83 3.82 -12.35
N GLU A 148 -6.61 2.73 -12.43
CA GLU A 148 -7.71 2.48 -11.49
C GLU A 148 -7.20 2.02 -10.12
N LEU A 149 -6.10 1.25 -10.06
CA LEU A 149 -5.45 0.87 -8.79
C LEU A 149 -4.97 2.09 -7.99
N ARG A 150 -4.53 3.14 -8.66
CA ARG A 150 -4.20 4.43 -8.01
C ARG A 150 -5.41 5.07 -7.31
N LYS A 151 -6.62 4.69 -7.71
CA LYS A 151 -7.89 5.16 -7.13
C LYS A 151 -8.49 4.12 -6.17
N GLY A 152 -7.74 3.05 -5.84
CA GLY A 152 -8.22 1.96 -5.00
C GLY A 152 -9.34 1.12 -5.62
N ARG A 153 -9.41 1.02 -6.96
CA ARG A 153 -10.49 0.31 -7.66
C ARG A 153 -9.96 -0.67 -8.69
N PRO A 154 -10.61 -1.84 -8.89
CA PRO A 154 -10.29 -2.75 -9.97
C PRO A 154 -10.78 -2.20 -11.32
N SER A 155 -10.15 -2.65 -12.43
CA SER A 155 -10.64 -2.40 -13.78
C SER A 155 -11.56 -3.53 -14.24
N GLU A 156 -12.83 -3.21 -14.51
CA GLU A 156 -13.79 -4.16 -15.09
C GLU A 156 -13.37 -4.62 -16.49
N ARG A 157 -12.78 -3.73 -17.28
CA ARG A 157 -12.28 -4.04 -18.62
C ARG A 157 -11.20 -5.10 -18.58
N THR A 158 -10.23 -4.96 -17.67
CA THR A 158 -9.14 -5.94 -17.49
C THR A 158 -9.70 -7.29 -17.02
N ALA A 159 -10.68 -7.27 -16.11
CA ALA A 159 -11.39 -8.49 -15.69
C ALA A 159 -12.08 -9.21 -16.87
N ALA A 160 -12.78 -8.45 -17.70
CA ALA A 160 -13.48 -8.98 -18.87
C ALA A 160 -12.54 -9.60 -19.91
N LEU A 161 -11.30 -9.13 -20.03
CA LEU A 161 -10.31 -9.66 -20.99
C LEU A 161 -9.67 -10.98 -20.52
N PHE A 162 -9.62 -11.26 -19.22
CA PHE A 162 -9.02 -12.50 -18.72
C PHE A 162 -9.93 -13.73 -18.87
N ALA A 163 -11.23 -13.59 -18.64
CA ALA A 163 -12.18 -14.71 -18.69
C ALA A 163 -12.24 -15.46 -20.03
N PRO A 164 -12.15 -14.80 -21.22
CA PRO A 164 -12.07 -15.48 -22.50
C PRO A 164 -10.79 -16.32 -22.66
N ILE A 165 -9.65 -15.84 -22.14
CA ILE A 165 -8.36 -16.55 -22.21
C ILE A 165 -8.45 -17.86 -21.42
N SER A 166 -8.93 -17.79 -20.17
CA SER A 166 -9.10 -18.97 -19.33
C SER A 166 -10.03 -20.00 -19.99
N ARG A 167 -11.16 -19.57 -20.57
CA ARG A 167 -12.08 -20.46 -21.30
C ARG A 167 -11.43 -21.07 -22.53
N ALA A 168 -10.70 -20.29 -23.32
CA ALA A 168 -10.03 -20.79 -24.52
C ALA A 168 -8.97 -21.84 -24.18
N ILE A 169 -8.23 -21.68 -23.09
CA ILE A 169 -7.28 -22.70 -22.61
C ILE A 169 -8.02 -23.99 -22.21
N LEU A 170 -9.18 -23.90 -21.54
CA LEU A 170 -9.96 -25.06 -21.14
C LEU A 170 -10.56 -25.86 -22.32
N THR A 171 -10.71 -25.25 -23.50
CA THR A 171 -11.20 -25.93 -24.70
C THR A 171 -10.11 -26.67 -25.49
N ILE A 172 -8.85 -26.55 -25.09
CA ILE A 172 -7.73 -27.23 -25.74
C ILE A 172 -7.81 -28.73 -25.40
N GLU A 173 -7.79 -29.58 -26.40
CA GLU A 173 -7.72 -31.03 -26.29
C GLU A 173 -6.28 -31.49 -26.58
N PRO A 174 -5.47 -31.82 -25.55
CA PRO A 174 -4.10 -32.21 -25.76
C PRO A 174 -4.00 -33.64 -26.28
N THR A 175 -3.12 -33.86 -27.25
CA THR A 175 -2.74 -35.23 -27.61
C THR A 175 -1.84 -35.85 -26.53
N PRO A 176 -1.94 -37.21 -26.32
CA PRO A 176 -1.09 -37.86 -25.33
C PRO A 176 0.41 -37.62 -25.54
N GLY A 177 1.15 -37.49 -24.43
CA GLY A 177 2.59 -37.27 -24.43
C GLY A 177 2.97 -35.80 -24.16
N ARG A 178 3.82 -35.21 -25.03
CA ARG A 178 4.36 -33.86 -24.81
C ARG A 178 3.29 -32.78 -24.62
N GLN A 179 2.23 -32.82 -25.44
CA GLN A 179 1.18 -31.81 -25.36
C GLN A 179 0.42 -31.87 -24.03
N SER A 180 0.15 -33.05 -23.49
CA SER A 180 -0.51 -33.17 -22.18
C SER A 180 0.30 -32.55 -21.05
N LEU A 181 1.64 -32.65 -21.07
CA LEU A 181 2.52 -32.05 -20.08
C LEU A 181 2.52 -30.50 -20.20
N ILE A 182 2.59 -30.00 -21.44
CA ILE A 182 2.55 -28.54 -21.68
C ILE A 182 1.18 -27.98 -21.28
N TYR A 183 0.10 -28.66 -21.59
CA TYR A 183 -1.26 -28.27 -21.23
C TYR A 183 -1.46 -28.18 -19.71
N ALA A 184 -0.98 -29.18 -18.95
CA ALA A 184 -1.04 -29.13 -17.48
C ALA A 184 -0.33 -27.88 -16.92
N GLU A 185 0.83 -27.52 -17.47
CA GLU A 185 1.54 -26.33 -17.07
C GLU A 185 0.82 -25.03 -17.49
N MET A 186 0.13 -25.02 -18.66
CA MET A 186 -0.69 -23.89 -19.09
C MET A 186 -1.86 -23.64 -18.13
N LEU A 187 -2.56 -24.70 -17.69
CA LEU A 187 -3.63 -24.58 -16.69
C LEU A 187 -3.10 -23.99 -15.40
N LYS A 188 -1.99 -24.53 -14.90
CA LYS A 188 -1.34 -24.00 -13.68
C LYS A 188 -0.99 -22.52 -13.82
N LYS A 189 -0.42 -22.10 -14.97
CA LYS A 189 -0.07 -20.70 -15.22
C LYS A 189 -1.30 -19.80 -15.32
N ALA A 190 -2.43 -20.27 -15.83
CA ALA A 190 -3.68 -19.51 -15.85
C ALA A 190 -4.16 -19.24 -14.41
N ASP A 191 -4.10 -20.24 -13.54
CA ASP A 191 -4.48 -20.09 -12.12
C ASP A 191 -3.52 -19.15 -11.38
N GLU A 192 -2.20 -19.26 -11.63
CA GLU A 192 -1.20 -18.37 -11.02
C GLU A 192 -1.43 -16.91 -11.45
N ILE A 193 -1.67 -16.62 -12.73
CA ILE A 193 -1.97 -15.27 -13.24
C ILE A 193 -3.24 -14.72 -12.57
N ALA A 194 -4.29 -15.55 -12.40
CA ALA A 194 -5.51 -15.14 -11.72
C ALA A 194 -5.27 -14.83 -10.24
N ALA A 195 -4.47 -15.65 -9.55
CA ALA A 195 -4.11 -15.47 -8.14
C ALA A 195 -3.25 -14.22 -7.94
N ASP A 196 -2.23 -14.01 -8.79
CA ASP A 196 -1.35 -12.82 -8.75
C ASP A 196 -2.18 -11.54 -8.91
N ARG A 197 -3.09 -11.51 -9.92
CA ARG A 197 -4.01 -10.39 -10.10
C ARG A 197 -4.87 -10.14 -8.86
N LYS A 198 -5.47 -11.19 -8.28
CA LYS A 198 -6.30 -11.07 -7.09
C LYS A 198 -5.51 -10.44 -5.93
N THR A 199 -4.30 -10.93 -5.67
CA THR A 199 -3.43 -10.40 -4.61
C THR A 199 -3.08 -8.94 -4.86
N ARG A 200 -2.77 -8.56 -6.11
CA ARG A 200 -2.49 -7.17 -6.49
C ARG A 200 -3.70 -6.25 -6.27
N LEU A 201 -4.92 -6.73 -6.57
CA LEU A 201 -6.14 -5.96 -6.34
C LEU A 201 -6.41 -5.75 -4.85
N VAL A 202 -6.23 -6.78 -4.02
CA VAL A 202 -6.38 -6.68 -2.55
C VAL A 202 -5.41 -5.63 -2.00
N ALA A 203 -4.14 -5.70 -2.39
CA ALA A 203 -3.14 -4.74 -1.95
C ALA A 203 -3.43 -3.28 -2.37
N ALA A 204 -4.22 -3.07 -3.43
CA ALA A 204 -4.61 -1.72 -3.88
C ALA A 204 -5.89 -1.20 -3.21
N THR A 205 -6.68 -2.06 -2.61
CA THR A 205 -7.99 -1.70 -2.02
C THR A 205 -7.99 -1.68 -0.50
N GLU A 206 -7.01 -2.33 0.13
CA GLU A 206 -6.87 -2.43 1.57
C GLU A 206 -5.55 -1.78 2.00
N LEU A 207 -5.53 -1.18 3.19
CA LEU A 207 -4.30 -0.66 3.78
C LEU A 207 -3.34 -1.82 4.06
N GLU A 208 -2.08 -1.66 3.69
CA GLU A 208 -1.05 -2.69 3.87
C GLU A 208 -0.71 -2.94 5.36
N LEU A 209 -0.81 -1.91 6.19
CA LEU A 209 -0.62 -2.04 7.63
C LEU A 209 -1.95 -2.35 8.33
N PRO A 210 -2.00 -3.35 9.23
CA PRO A 210 -3.15 -3.57 10.08
C PRO A 210 -3.52 -2.29 10.84
N TRP A 211 -4.82 -2.01 10.95
CA TRP A 211 -5.34 -0.78 11.55
C TRP A 211 -4.79 -0.50 12.96
N ILE A 212 -4.52 -1.54 13.74
CA ILE A 212 -3.94 -1.43 15.09
C ILE A 212 -2.61 -0.66 15.13
N PHE A 213 -1.81 -0.69 14.05
CA PHE A 213 -0.57 0.08 13.98
C PHE A 213 -0.86 1.58 13.95
N TRP A 214 -1.84 2.00 13.14
CA TRP A 214 -2.25 3.41 13.05
C TRP A 214 -2.86 3.91 14.35
N GLU A 215 -3.73 3.12 15.00
CA GLU A 215 -4.28 3.44 16.33
C GLU A 215 -3.16 3.64 17.36
N THR A 216 -2.18 2.73 17.37
CA THR A 216 -1.05 2.79 18.30
C THR A 216 -0.19 4.03 18.05
N ILE A 217 0.14 4.33 16.77
CA ILE A 217 0.91 5.53 16.40
C ILE A 217 0.17 6.81 16.88
N ILE A 218 -1.12 6.91 16.57
CA ILE A 218 -1.95 8.06 16.95
C ILE A 218 -1.98 8.20 18.49
N ALA A 219 -2.22 7.11 19.22
CA ALA A 219 -2.25 7.13 20.68
C ALA A 219 -0.91 7.62 21.27
N LEU A 220 0.22 7.12 20.76
CA LEU A 220 1.53 7.54 21.21
C LEU A 220 1.80 9.02 20.90
N LEU A 221 1.44 9.50 19.72
CA LEU A 221 1.57 10.92 19.36
C LEU A 221 0.70 11.82 20.24
N LEU A 222 -0.51 11.39 20.59
CA LEU A 222 -1.38 12.12 21.53
C LEU A 222 -0.79 12.16 22.93
N ILE A 223 -0.20 11.05 23.42
CA ILE A 223 0.50 11.02 24.71
C ILE A 223 1.69 11.97 24.69
N LEU A 224 2.48 11.99 23.62
CA LEU A 224 3.60 12.92 23.48
C LEU A 224 3.14 14.37 23.50
N LEU A 225 2.06 14.70 22.79
CA LEU A 225 1.49 16.05 22.77
C LEU A 225 0.98 16.45 24.16
N LEU A 226 0.34 15.54 24.87
CA LEU A 226 -0.11 15.74 26.24
C LEU A 226 1.08 16.03 27.18
N LEU A 227 2.10 15.17 27.16
CA LEU A 227 3.29 15.31 28.03
C LEU A 227 4.07 16.59 27.70
N ALA A 228 4.25 16.92 26.42
CA ALA A 228 4.85 18.19 26.01
C ALA A 228 4.03 19.37 26.54
N GLY A 229 2.70 19.29 26.51
CA GLY A 229 1.80 20.28 27.06
C GLY A 229 2.01 20.54 28.56
N PHE A 230 2.41 19.54 29.34
CA PHE A 230 2.69 19.70 30.79
C PHE A 230 4.10 20.26 31.10
N SER A 231 4.90 20.57 30.08
CA SER A 231 6.18 21.24 30.27
C SER A 231 6.03 22.78 30.37
N GLU A 232 7.08 23.48 30.85
CA GLU A 232 7.13 24.94 30.83
C GLU A 232 7.40 25.47 29.39
N ALA A 233 6.75 26.54 29.01
CA ALA A 233 6.93 27.20 27.71
C ALA A 233 8.24 28.06 27.73
N THR A 234 9.35 27.45 27.36
CA THR A 234 10.64 28.15 27.16
C THR A 234 11.13 27.97 25.71
N PHE A 235 11.90 28.93 25.20
CA PHE A 235 12.43 28.86 23.84
C PHE A 235 13.29 27.63 23.59
N GLY A 236 14.17 27.26 24.56
CA GLY A 236 15.02 26.08 24.43
C GLY A 236 14.21 24.77 24.35
N ARG A 237 13.14 24.65 25.16
CA ARG A 237 12.22 23.50 25.09
C ARG A 237 11.42 23.48 23.76
N ALA A 238 10.98 24.64 23.28
CA ALA A 238 10.28 24.72 22.00
C ALA A 238 11.16 24.23 20.85
N VAL A 239 12.45 24.61 20.83
CA VAL A 239 13.41 24.12 19.82
C VAL A 239 13.63 22.62 19.95
N ALA A 240 13.83 22.09 21.16
CA ALA A 240 14.03 20.66 21.39
C ALA A 240 12.79 19.85 20.96
N PHE A 241 11.60 20.25 21.37
CA PHE A 241 10.33 19.61 21.00
C PHE A 241 10.05 19.73 19.51
N GLY A 242 10.37 20.88 18.89
CA GLY A 242 10.26 21.07 17.46
C GLY A 242 11.13 20.07 16.70
N GLY A 243 12.39 19.89 17.10
CA GLY A 243 13.28 18.90 16.49
C GLY A 243 12.79 17.46 16.66
N GLN A 244 12.32 17.09 17.85
CA GLN A 244 11.76 15.77 18.11
C GLN A 244 10.48 15.52 17.33
N GLY A 245 9.55 16.49 17.32
CA GLY A 245 8.30 16.42 16.56
C GLY A 245 8.54 16.32 15.06
N PHE A 246 9.52 17.07 14.56
CA PHE A 246 9.92 17.00 13.16
C PHE A 246 10.43 15.59 12.80
N GLY A 247 11.36 15.03 13.58
CA GLY A 247 11.93 13.72 13.33
C GLY A 247 10.90 12.59 13.38
N LEU A 248 10.02 12.58 14.40
CA LEU A 248 8.95 11.58 14.49
C LEU A 248 7.96 11.71 13.33
N ALA A 249 7.58 12.92 12.97
CA ALA A 249 6.64 13.14 11.87
C ALA A 249 7.22 12.80 10.50
N LEU A 250 8.54 12.90 10.31
CA LEU A 250 9.20 12.34 9.10
C LEU A 250 9.04 10.82 9.04
N LEU A 251 9.21 10.11 10.16
CA LEU A 251 8.99 8.66 10.18
C LEU A 251 7.52 8.30 9.89
N VAL A 252 6.56 9.06 10.45
CA VAL A 252 5.13 8.89 10.12
C VAL A 252 4.88 9.09 8.64
N ALA A 253 5.48 10.12 8.02
CA ALA A 253 5.36 10.37 6.59
C ALA A 253 5.90 9.22 5.74
N LEU A 254 7.04 8.62 6.13
CA LEU A 254 7.61 7.47 5.43
C LEU A 254 6.69 6.24 5.55
N VAL A 255 6.14 5.97 6.75
CA VAL A 255 5.16 4.89 6.93
C VAL A 255 3.95 5.12 6.01
N PHE A 256 3.42 6.35 5.99
CA PHE A 256 2.28 6.72 5.16
C PHE A 256 2.53 6.56 3.65
N ILE A 257 3.75 6.92 3.18
CA ILE A 257 4.13 6.79 1.77
C ILE A 257 4.20 5.32 1.35
N PHE A 258 4.76 4.44 2.19
CA PHE A 258 4.88 3.01 1.86
C PHE A 258 3.59 2.21 2.10
N ASP A 259 2.65 2.73 2.90
CA ASP A 259 1.36 2.09 3.15
C ASP A 259 0.39 2.20 1.97
N GLU A 260 0.69 3.05 0.98
CA GLU A 260 -0.11 3.25 -0.24
C GLU A 260 0.70 2.90 -1.50
N PRO A 261 0.90 1.62 -1.80
CA PRO A 261 1.92 1.16 -2.76
C PRO A 261 1.64 1.54 -4.21
N PHE A 262 0.41 1.94 -4.56
CA PHE A 262 0.06 2.38 -5.92
C PHE A 262 0.00 3.89 -6.09
N LYS A 263 0.14 4.68 -4.99
CA LYS A 263 0.07 6.14 -5.01
C LYS A 263 1.46 6.77 -4.85
N GLY A 264 1.60 8.02 -5.25
CA GLY A 264 2.85 8.76 -5.11
C GLY A 264 3.91 8.45 -6.17
N GLN A 265 5.11 9.04 -5.98
CA GLN A 265 6.23 8.91 -6.92
C GLN A 265 6.96 7.57 -6.78
N SER A 266 7.08 7.06 -5.55
CA SER A 266 7.67 5.75 -5.24
C SER A 266 6.70 4.59 -5.43
N SER A 267 5.58 4.79 -6.16
CA SER A 267 4.60 3.74 -6.38
C SER A 267 5.18 2.56 -7.16
N VAL A 268 4.65 1.36 -6.90
CA VAL A 268 5.00 0.14 -7.62
C VAL A 268 4.81 0.33 -9.12
N SER A 269 5.84 -0.02 -9.88
CA SER A 269 5.90 0.25 -11.31
C SER A 269 5.38 -0.92 -12.15
N PRO A 270 4.57 -0.69 -13.21
CA PRO A 270 4.18 -1.73 -14.16
C PRO A 270 5.31 -2.16 -15.11
N ARG A 271 6.53 -1.65 -14.96
CA ARG A 271 7.67 -1.94 -15.85
C ARG A 271 7.92 -3.43 -16.10
N PRO A 272 7.83 -4.35 -15.12
CA PRO A 272 7.98 -5.78 -15.38
C PRO A 272 6.96 -6.30 -16.39
N ILE A 273 5.69 -5.87 -16.29
CA ILE A 273 4.63 -6.27 -17.23
C ILE A 273 4.89 -5.68 -18.61
N VAL A 274 5.30 -4.41 -18.70
CA VAL A 274 5.67 -3.77 -19.99
C VAL A 274 6.80 -4.54 -20.67
N LYS A 275 7.81 -4.99 -19.91
CA LYS A 275 8.90 -5.82 -20.43
C LYS A 275 8.39 -7.18 -20.94
N ALA A 276 7.52 -7.84 -20.17
CA ALA A 276 6.91 -9.10 -20.60
C ALA A 276 6.10 -8.95 -21.89
N ILE A 277 5.33 -7.85 -22.06
CA ILE A 277 4.62 -7.54 -23.29
C ILE A 277 5.59 -7.43 -24.48
N ALA A 278 6.69 -6.70 -24.32
CA ALA A 278 7.71 -6.58 -25.37
C ALA A 278 8.37 -7.94 -25.72
N GLU A 279 8.64 -8.78 -24.73
CA GLU A 279 9.13 -10.15 -24.95
C GLU A 279 8.13 -11.02 -25.71
N MET A 280 6.83 -10.93 -25.38
CA MET A 280 5.75 -11.66 -26.07
C MET A 280 5.57 -11.19 -27.51
N GLN A 281 5.77 -9.88 -27.80
CA GLN A 281 5.67 -9.32 -29.15
C GLN A 281 6.84 -9.77 -30.03
N ASN A 282 8.05 -9.83 -29.47
CA ASN A 282 9.26 -10.21 -30.20
C ASN A 282 9.45 -11.72 -30.36
N ARG A 283 8.59 -12.53 -29.72
CA ARG A 283 8.67 -13.99 -29.81
C ARG A 283 8.02 -14.45 -31.09
N THR A 284 8.84 -14.68 -32.11
CA THR A 284 8.44 -15.37 -33.34
C THR A 284 8.26 -16.85 -33.06
N GLU A 285 7.40 -17.50 -33.85
CA GLU A 285 7.13 -18.93 -33.81
C GLU A 285 8.36 -19.79 -34.01
#